data_592b105e1ed1ced34bc655b667d71524
#
_entry.id   592b105e1ed1ced34bc655b667d71524
#
_cell.length_a   1.000
_cell.length_b   1.000
_cell.length_c   1.000
_cell.angle_alpha   90.00
_cell.angle_beta   90.00
_cell.angle_gamma   90.00
#
_symmetry.space_group_name_H-M   'P 1'
#
loop_
_entity.id
_entity.type
_entity.pdbx_description
1 polymer ?
#
loop_
_entity_poly.entity_id
_entity_poly.type
_entity_poly.pdbx_seq_one_letter_code
_entity_poly.pdbx_strand_id
1 'polypeptide(L)'
;MRFEIRRLHDEFRITTVYVTHDQGEAMVTSDRIAVMNAGRIEQIDEPFALYNRPRTRFVAGFIGRTNFIEARREANSVSFDGFAVPAGRFNGELDGRTGAVTFSVRPQNISLHGSQPAGTDGLALPGKIVERAYLGEFWDYVVAPADSALRLRVVAPPREVFEAGQNVWIGLAPEQMTALA
;
A
#
# COMPACT_ATOMS: atom_id res chain seq x y z
N MET A 1 -15.23 15.87 16.33
CA MET A 1 -16.21 14.79 16.47
C MET A 1 -15.56 13.40 16.59
N ARG A 2 -14.66 12.94 15.66
CA ARG A 2 -14.03 11.59 15.74
C ARG A 2 -13.28 11.33 17.05
N PHE A 3 -12.43 12.26 17.48
CA PHE A 3 -11.69 12.15 18.75
C PHE A 3 -12.61 12.25 19.99
N GLU A 4 -13.75 12.90 19.88
CA GLU A 4 -14.72 13.01 20.96
C GLU A 4 -15.41 11.65 21.23
N ILE A 5 -15.82 10.94 20.16
CA ILE A 5 -16.39 9.59 20.28
C ILE A 5 -15.38 8.66 20.93
N ARG A 6 -14.12 8.69 20.49
CA ARG A 6 -13.04 7.90 21.10
C ARG A 6 -12.85 8.21 22.57
N ARG A 7 -12.82 9.52 22.93
CA ARG A 7 -12.69 9.96 24.33
C ARG A 7 -13.83 9.44 25.21
N LEU A 8 -15.08 9.55 24.74
CA LEU A 8 -16.25 9.07 25.49
C LEU A 8 -16.20 7.54 25.67
N HIS A 9 -15.81 6.79 24.65
CA HIS A 9 -15.63 5.35 24.74
C HIS A 9 -14.59 4.98 25.82
N ASP A 10 -13.43 5.65 25.80
CA ASP A 10 -12.36 5.40 26.76
C ASP A 10 -12.75 5.79 28.19
N GLU A 11 -13.54 6.87 28.35
CA GLU A 11 -14.03 7.36 29.66
C GLU A 11 -15.08 6.42 30.28
N PHE A 12 -16.06 6.02 29.48
CA PHE A 12 -17.19 5.20 29.99
C PHE A 12 -16.96 3.71 29.91
N ARG A 13 -15.96 3.24 29.17
CA ARG A 13 -15.60 1.81 28.97
C ARG A 13 -16.81 0.95 28.54
N ILE A 14 -17.66 1.49 27.69
CA ILE A 14 -18.86 0.82 27.18
C ILE A 14 -18.50 0.09 25.88
N THR A 15 -18.87 -1.18 25.76
CA THR A 15 -18.79 -1.89 24.48
C THR A 15 -19.73 -1.24 23.48
N THR A 16 -19.16 -0.71 22.41
CA THR A 16 -19.90 0.02 21.37
C THR A 16 -19.75 -0.66 20.03
N VAL A 17 -20.83 -0.84 19.30
CA VAL A 17 -20.83 -1.24 17.90
C VAL A 17 -21.18 -0.01 17.07
N TYR A 18 -20.24 0.40 16.21
CA TYR A 18 -20.40 1.57 15.35
C TYR A 18 -20.42 1.14 13.88
N VAL A 19 -21.46 1.46 13.16
CA VAL A 19 -21.58 1.17 11.72
C VAL A 19 -21.41 2.46 10.94
N THR A 20 -20.43 2.48 10.07
CA THR A 20 -20.11 3.65 9.21
C THR A 20 -19.60 3.21 7.86
N HIS A 21 -19.73 4.07 6.86
CA HIS A 21 -19.05 3.96 5.58
C HIS A 21 -17.80 4.87 5.49
N ASP A 22 -17.56 5.71 6.49
CA ASP A 22 -16.36 6.55 6.59
C ASP A 22 -15.21 5.75 7.22
N GLN A 23 -14.23 5.39 6.39
CA GLN A 23 -13.05 4.63 6.83
C GLN A 23 -12.22 5.40 7.86
N GLY A 24 -12.12 6.74 7.72
CA GLY A 24 -11.38 7.57 8.65
C GLY A 24 -12.02 7.61 10.04
N GLU A 25 -13.36 7.56 10.11
CA GLU A 25 -14.05 7.41 11.39
C GLU A 25 -13.76 6.06 12.02
N ALA A 26 -13.92 4.97 11.27
CA ALA A 26 -13.65 3.63 11.76
C ALA A 26 -12.21 3.49 12.28
N MET A 27 -11.22 4.01 11.53
CA MET A 27 -9.79 3.93 11.89
C MET A 27 -9.44 4.65 13.19
N VAL A 28 -10.13 5.77 13.49
CA VAL A 28 -9.84 6.59 14.69
C VAL A 28 -10.59 6.11 15.92
N THR A 29 -11.82 5.63 15.74
CA THR A 29 -12.73 5.39 16.88
C THR A 29 -12.74 3.95 17.37
N SER A 30 -12.30 2.98 16.56
CA SER A 30 -12.51 1.56 16.86
C SER A 30 -11.24 0.88 17.37
N ASP A 31 -11.41 -0.07 18.30
CA ASP A 31 -10.34 -1.01 18.68
C ASP A 31 -10.20 -2.13 17.65
N ARG A 32 -11.30 -2.53 17.04
CA ARG A 32 -11.34 -3.52 15.94
C ARG A 32 -12.34 -3.10 14.88
N ILE A 33 -11.99 -3.36 13.64
CA ILE A 33 -12.84 -3.07 12.47
C ILE A 33 -13.18 -4.37 11.76
N ALA A 34 -14.47 -4.58 11.51
CA ALA A 34 -14.94 -5.64 10.62
C ALA A 34 -15.25 -5.06 9.23
N VAL A 35 -14.49 -5.47 8.23
CA VAL A 35 -14.79 -5.15 6.82
C VAL A 35 -15.79 -6.16 6.29
N MET A 36 -16.92 -5.68 5.81
CA MET A 36 -18.00 -6.51 5.28
C MET A 36 -18.16 -6.30 3.77
N ASN A 37 -18.47 -7.39 3.09
CA ASN A 37 -18.78 -7.41 1.67
C ASN A 37 -19.93 -8.39 1.40
N ALA A 38 -20.99 -7.93 0.73
CA ALA A 38 -22.15 -8.74 0.37
C ALA A 38 -22.71 -9.59 1.55
N GLY A 39 -22.78 -8.98 2.74
CA GLY A 39 -23.30 -9.63 3.95
C GLY A 39 -22.33 -10.61 4.64
N ARG A 40 -21.09 -10.71 4.18
CA ARG A 40 -20.03 -11.55 4.76
C ARG A 40 -18.91 -10.69 5.34
N ILE A 41 -18.27 -11.18 6.39
CA ILE A 41 -17.09 -10.55 6.95
C ILE A 41 -15.87 -11.03 6.17
N GLU A 42 -15.17 -10.10 5.53
CA GLU A 42 -13.92 -10.34 4.79
C GLU A 42 -12.72 -10.42 5.73
N GLN A 43 -12.64 -9.50 6.69
CA GLN A 43 -11.58 -9.45 7.69
C GLN A 43 -12.05 -8.69 8.92
N ILE A 44 -11.61 -9.13 10.10
CA ILE A 44 -11.71 -8.37 11.36
C ILE A 44 -10.30 -8.24 11.91
N ASP A 45 -9.89 -7.00 12.18
CA ASP A 45 -8.57 -6.74 12.75
C ASP A 45 -8.53 -5.39 13.46
N GLU A 46 -7.42 -5.09 14.14
CA GLU A 46 -7.10 -3.75 14.61
C GLU A 46 -6.88 -2.80 13.42
N PRO A 47 -7.18 -1.51 13.55
CA PRO A 47 -7.05 -0.54 12.44
C PRO A 47 -5.70 -0.59 11.72
N PHE A 48 -4.61 -0.60 12.48
CA PHE A 48 -3.25 -0.65 11.92
C PHE A 48 -2.98 -1.94 11.14
N ALA A 49 -3.37 -3.09 11.71
CA ALA A 49 -3.19 -4.39 11.06
C ALA A 49 -4.07 -4.51 9.80
N LEU A 50 -5.32 -4.04 9.86
CA LEU A 50 -6.24 -4.04 8.74
C LEU A 50 -5.71 -3.22 7.54
N TYR A 51 -5.07 -2.08 7.81
CA TYR A 51 -4.49 -1.22 6.80
C TYR A 51 -3.20 -1.79 6.19
N ASN A 52 -2.30 -2.32 7.02
CA ASN A 52 -0.97 -2.75 6.60
C ASN A 52 -0.89 -4.23 6.19
N ARG A 53 -1.84 -5.07 6.65
CA ARG A 53 -1.89 -6.51 6.37
C ARG A 53 -3.27 -6.94 5.89
N PRO A 54 -3.79 -6.35 4.80
CA PRO A 54 -5.04 -6.79 4.21
C PRO A 54 -4.88 -8.23 3.70
N ARG A 55 -5.89 -9.08 3.95
CA ARG A 55 -5.84 -10.49 3.54
C ARG A 55 -6.31 -10.70 2.11
N THR A 56 -7.24 -9.87 1.64
CA THR A 56 -7.83 -9.99 0.32
C THR A 56 -7.68 -8.72 -0.50
N ARG A 57 -7.78 -8.87 -1.83
CA ARG A 57 -7.80 -7.75 -2.77
C ARG A 57 -8.93 -6.75 -2.44
N PHE A 58 -10.09 -7.29 -2.01
CA PHE A 58 -11.22 -6.45 -1.61
C PHE A 58 -10.85 -5.56 -0.42
N VAL A 59 -10.34 -6.15 0.66
CA VAL A 59 -9.96 -5.39 1.87
C VAL A 59 -8.86 -4.37 1.55
N ALA A 60 -7.82 -4.77 0.79
CA ALA A 60 -6.73 -3.89 0.40
C ALA A 60 -7.21 -2.65 -0.37
N GLY A 61 -8.16 -2.84 -1.30
CA GLY A 61 -8.73 -1.76 -2.11
C GLY A 61 -9.82 -0.97 -1.41
N PHE A 62 -10.55 -1.61 -0.47
CA PHE A 62 -11.58 -0.94 0.30
C PHE A 62 -10.95 -0.03 1.38
N ILE A 63 -9.92 -0.49 2.08
CA ILE A 63 -9.26 0.27 3.15
C ILE A 63 -8.10 1.10 2.58
N GLY A 64 -8.40 2.33 2.21
CA GLY A 64 -7.41 3.26 1.65
C GLY A 64 -7.02 2.95 0.20
N ARG A 65 -6.08 3.73 -0.33
CA ARG A 65 -5.56 3.54 -1.69
C ARG A 65 -4.42 2.53 -1.68
N THR A 66 -4.31 1.72 -2.74
CA THR A 66 -3.21 0.78 -2.93
C THR A 66 -2.90 0.57 -4.41
N ASN A 67 -1.66 0.22 -4.71
CA ASN A 67 -1.26 -0.35 -5.99
C ASN A 67 -1.41 -1.86 -5.93
N PHE A 68 -2.06 -2.46 -6.91
CA PHE A 68 -2.04 -3.90 -7.12
C PHE A 68 -1.01 -4.24 -8.17
N ILE A 69 -0.05 -5.07 -7.82
CA ILE A 69 1.03 -5.48 -8.71
C ILE A 69 0.98 -7.00 -8.85
N GLU A 70 0.71 -7.45 -10.06
CA GLU A 70 0.70 -8.88 -10.37
C GLU A 70 2.13 -9.37 -10.54
N ALA A 71 2.40 -10.57 -10.01
CA ALA A 71 3.71 -11.18 -10.06
C ALA A 71 3.61 -12.70 -10.15
N ARG A 72 4.74 -13.36 -10.42
CA ARG A 72 4.88 -14.80 -10.40
C ARG A 72 5.97 -15.19 -9.41
N ARG A 73 5.59 -15.98 -8.42
CA ARG A 73 6.51 -16.56 -7.44
C ARG A 73 7.13 -17.85 -8.00
N GLU A 74 8.46 -17.85 -8.07
CA GLU A 74 9.31 -19.00 -8.40
C GLU A 74 10.07 -19.45 -7.14
N ALA A 75 10.91 -20.49 -7.25
CA ALA A 75 11.59 -21.03 -6.07
C ALA A 75 12.35 -19.98 -5.26
N ASN A 76 13.17 -19.14 -5.91
CA ASN A 76 14.07 -18.18 -5.25
C ASN A 76 13.79 -16.72 -5.61
N SER A 77 12.80 -16.44 -6.46
CA SER A 77 12.51 -15.10 -6.94
C SER A 77 11.01 -14.83 -7.10
N VAL A 78 10.67 -13.57 -7.18
CA VAL A 78 9.36 -13.08 -7.59
C VAL A 78 9.58 -12.23 -8.83
N SER A 79 8.98 -12.64 -9.94
CA SER A 79 9.07 -11.96 -11.23
C SER A 79 7.86 -11.05 -11.40
N PHE A 80 8.11 -9.78 -11.65
CA PHE A 80 7.16 -8.74 -12.00
C PHE A 80 7.28 -8.39 -13.47
N ASP A 81 6.41 -7.54 -13.97
CA ASP A 81 6.55 -6.99 -15.32
C ASP A 81 7.75 -6.04 -15.37
N GLY A 82 8.80 -6.44 -16.09
CA GLY A 82 10.04 -5.68 -16.31
C GLY A 82 11.12 -5.84 -15.24
N PHE A 83 10.88 -6.53 -14.10
CA PHE A 83 11.91 -6.74 -13.07
C PHE A 83 11.65 -7.98 -12.21
N ALA A 84 12.68 -8.41 -11.46
CA ALA A 84 12.55 -9.51 -10.52
C ALA A 84 13.20 -9.18 -9.17
N VAL A 85 12.70 -9.78 -8.11
CA VAL A 85 13.15 -9.57 -6.73
C VAL A 85 13.42 -10.93 -6.07
N PRO A 86 14.55 -11.10 -5.35
CA PRO A 86 14.78 -12.32 -4.56
C PRO A 86 13.66 -12.54 -3.54
N ALA A 87 13.15 -13.77 -3.46
CA ALA A 87 12.00 -14.09 -2.62
C ALA A 87 12.23 -13.85 -1.12
N GLY A 88 13.44 -14.02 -0.64
CA GLY A 88 13.82 -13.75 0.75
C GLY A 88 13.69 -12.28 1.19
N ARG A 89 13.39 -11.37 0.25
CA ARG A 89 13.16 -9.95 0.56
C ARG A 89 11.73 -9.65 1.06
N PHE A 90 10.82 -10.59 1.01
CA PHE A 90 9.39 -10.39 1.30
C PHE A 90 8.96 -10.82 2.72
N ASN A 91 9.85 -10.80 3.70
CA ASN A 91 9.55 -11.04 5.14
C ASN A 91 8.66 -12.26 5.45
N GLY A 92 8.84 -13.38 4.74
CA GLY A 92 8.06 -14.61 4.96
C GLY A 92 6.62 -14.58 4.43
N GLU A 93 6.15 -13.48 3.88
CA GLU A 93 4.80 -13.33 3.31
C GLU A 93 4.49 -14.32 2.17
N LEU A 94 5.54 -14.93 1.62
CA LEU A 94 5.48 -15.86 0.48
C LEU A 94 5.72 -17.31 0.86
N ASP A 95 5.86 -17.64 2.13
CA ASP A 95 6.18 -18.98 2.58
C ASP A 95 5.12 -19.99 2.12
N GLY A 96 5.56 -21.02 1.42
CA GLY A 96 4.69 -22.06 0.86
C GLY A 96 3.89 -21.66 -0.38
N ARG A 97 3.96 -20.41 -0.86
CA ARG A 97 3.28 -19.94 -2.09
C ARG A 97 4.15 -20.18 -3.32
N THR A 98 3.54 -20.58 -4.43
CA THR A 98 4.17 -20.67 -5.76
C THR A 98 3.17 -20.25 -6.84
N GLY A 99 3.64 -19.78 -7.98
CA GLY A 99 2.79 -19.37 -9.11
C GLY A 99 2.36 -17.90 -9.04
N ALA A 100 1.16 -17.61 -9.51
CA ALA A 100 0.64 -16.23 -9.56
C ALA A 100 0.40 -15.68 -8.14
N VAL A 101 0.79 -14.45 -7.91
CA VAL A 101 0.58 -13.72 -6.66
C VAL A 101 0.30 -12.25 -6.95
N THR A 102 -0.65 -11.67 -6.24
CA THR A 102 -0.93 -10.23 -6.29
C THR A 102 -0.37 -9.56 -5.05
N PHE A 103 0.42 -8.51 -5.23
CA PHE A 103 0.88 -7.66 -4.13
C PHE A 103 0.05 -6.39 -4.00
N SER A 104 -0.21 -6.01 -2.77
CA SER A 104 -0.72 -4.68 -2.39
C SER A 104 0.44 -3.82 -1.90
N VAL A 105 0.60 -2.63 -2.48
CA VAL A 105 1.63 -1.66 -2.09
C VAL A 105 1.00 -0.29 -1.90
N ARG A 106 1.11 0.26 -0.71
CA ARG A 106 0.55 1.58 -0.43
C ARG A 106 1.32 2.67 -1.18
N PRO A 107 0.64 3.71 -1.74
CA PRO A 107 1.31 4.77 -2.48
C PRO A 107 2.41 5.51 -1.71
N GLN A 108 2.27 5.66 -0.41
CA GLN A 108 3.27 6.28 0.46
C GLN A 108 4.47 5.38 0.79
N ASN A 109 4.39 4.08 0.48
CA ASN A 109 5.48 3.12 0.66
C ASN A 109 6.37 3.01 -0.59
N ILE A 110 6.09 3.79 -1.62
CA ILE A 110 6.90 3.92 -2.82
C ILE A 110 7.58 5.28 -2.76
N SER A 111 8.89 5.32 -2.91
CA SER A 111 9.67 6.56 -2.93
C SER A 111 10.07 6.97 -4.34
N LEU A 112 10.28 8.27 -4.55
CA LEU A 112 10.77 8.83 -5.80
C LEU A 112 12.11 9.54 -5.55
N HIS A 113 13.05 9.38 -6.46
CA HIS A 113 14.37 10.01 -6.37
C HIS A 113 14.75 10.59 -7.73
N GLY A 114 15.35 11.79 -7.73
CA GLY A 114 15.85 12.44 -8.96
C GLY A 114 17.13 11.80 -9.53
N SER A 115 17.85 11.03 -8.71
CA SER A 115 19.04 10.26 -9.09
C SER A 115 18.98 8.88 -8.45
N GLN A 116 19.77 7.95 -8.98
CA GLN A 116 19.85 6.60 -8.39
C GLN A 116 20.29 6.68 -6.93
N PRO A 117 19.48 6.21 -5.99
CA PRO A 117 19.85 6.25 -4.58
C PRO A 117 21.03 5.32 -4.32
N ALA A 118 22.07 5.84 -3.63
CA ALA A 118 23.25 5.06 -3.25
C ALA A 118 22.91 4.16 -2.06
N GLY A 119 23.34 2.89 -2.10
CA GLY A 119 23.30 1.97 -0.95
C GLY A 119 21.90 1.59 -0.46
N THR A 120 20.90 1.69 -1.31
CA THR A 120 19.56 1.21 -0.95
C THR A 120 19.55 -0.32 -1.00
N ASP A 121 19.30 -0.95 0.14
CA ASP A 121 18.90 -2.37 0.19
C ASP A 121 17.55 -2.60 -0.51
N GLY A 122 16.86 -1.52 -0.90
CA GLY A 122 15.63 -1.51 -1.69
C GLY A 122 15.86 -1.72 -3.17
N LEU A 123 14.79 -2.07 -3.87
CA LEU A 123 14.75 -2.12 -5.31
C LEU A 123 14.54 -0.69 -5.84
N ALA A 124 15.48 -0.18 -6.62
CA ALA A 124 15.35 1.09 -7.32
C ALA A 124 15.23 0.85 -8.83
N LEU A 125 14.10 1.23 -9.41
CA LEU A 125 13.79 1.05 -10.82
C LEU A 125 13.85 2.42 -11.53
N PRO A 126 14.50 2.53 -12.69
CA PRO A 126 14.35 3.72 -13.51
C PRO A 126 12.91 3.84 -14.00
N GLY A 127 12.42 5.04 -14.11
CA GLY A 127 11.04 5.28 -14.55
C GLY A 127 10.79 6.74 -14.90
N LYS A 128 9.53 7.06 -15.15
CA LYS A 128 9.11 8.39 -15.59
C LYS A 128 7.83 8.81 -14.88
N ILE A 129 7.72 10.09 -14.54
CA ILE A 129 6.47 10.69 -14.08
C ILE A 129 5.49 10.78 -15.26
N VAL A 130 4.34 10.16 -15.14
CA VAL A 130 3.27 10.20 -16.17
C VAL A 130 2.29 11.32 -15.86
N GLU A 131 1.82 11.37 -14.61
CA GLU A 131 0.86 12.36 -14.13
C GLU A 131 1.25 12.86 -12.75
N ARG A 132 0.81 14.07 -12.41
CA ARG A 132 0.96 14.63 -11.09
C ARG A 132 -0.24 15.48 -10.68
N ALA A 133 -0.57 15.47 -9.40
CA ALA A 133 -1.57 16.35 -8.81
C ALA A 133 -1.10 16.82 -7.44
N TYR A 134 -1.17 18.12 -7.18
CA TYR A 134 -0.90 18.68 -5.87
C TYR A 134 -2.17 18.76 -5.05
N LEU A 135 -2.19 18.14 -3.87
CA LEU A 135 -3.37 18.07 -3.00
C LEU A 135 -3.19 18.89 -1.70
N GLY A 136 -2.26 19.83 -1.69
CA GLY A 136 -1.94 20.67 -0.54
C GLY A 136 -1.00 19.99 0.46
N GLU A 137 -1.41 18.89 1.04
CA GLU A 137 -0.63 18.15 2.03
C GLU A 137 0.44 17.26 1.40
N PHE A 138 0.24 16.83 0.15
CA PHE A 138 1.12 15.92 -0.57
C PHE A 138 0.97 16.04 -2.08
N TRP A 139 1.94 15.50 -2.81
CA TRP A 139 1.84 15.22 -4.23
C TRP A 139 1.32 13.79 -4.47
N ASP A 140 0.38 13.66 -5.40
CA ASP A 140 -0.11 12.37 -5.93
C ASP A 140 0.45 12.20 -7.34
N TYR A 141 1.35 11.26 -7.52
CA TYR A 141 2.00 10.95 -8.80
C TYR A 141 1.49 9.65 -9.37
N VAL A 142 1.44 9.57 -10.71
CA VAL A 142 1.40 8.31 -11.45
C VAL A 142 2.75 8.16 -12.15
N VAL A 143 3.43 7.05 -11.88
CA VAL A 143 4.76 6.77 -12.43
C VAL A 143 4.76 5.47 -13.22
N ALA A 144 5.58 5.42 -14.26
CA ALA A 144 5.79 4.26 -15.11
C ALA A 144 7.24 3.78 -14.95
N PRO A 145 7.51 2.58 -14.43
CA PRO A 145 8.83 1.98 -14.50
C PRO A 145 9.24 1.80 -15.96
N ALA A 146 10.54 1.90 -16.25
CA ALA A 146 11.07 1.58 -17.57
C ALA A 146 10.85 0.09 -17.88
N ASP A 147 10.65 -0.24 -19.16
CA ASP A 147 10.46 -1.61 -19.65
C ASP A 147 9.28 -2.36 -19.01
N SER A 148 8.27 -1.62 -18.52
CA SER A 148 7.09 -2.18 -17.84
C SER A 148 5.81 -1.45 -18.26
N ALA A 149 4.71 -2.20 -18.37
CA ALA A 149 3.37 -1.64 -18.56
C ALA A 149 2.74 -1.14 -17.24
N LEU A 150 3.39 -1.35 -16.11
CA LEU A 150 2.89 -0.93 -14.80
C LEU A 150 2.68 0.59 -14.73
N ARG A 151 1.64 0.95 -13.99
CA ARG A 151 1.37 2.33 -13.57
C ARG A 151 1.22 2.33 -12.07
N LEU A 152 2.15 2.96 -11.38
CA LEU A 152 2.19 2.99 -9.93
C LEU A 152 1.79 4.39 -9.44
N ARG A 153 0.86 4.43 -8.51
CA ARG A 153 0.52 5.66 -7.79
C ARG A 153 1.47 5.82 -6.62
N VAL A 154 2.02 7.00 -6.48
CA VAL A 154 2.98 7.36 -5.42
C VAL A 154 2.51 8.63 -4.74
N VAL A 155 2.55 8.62 -3.41
CA VAL A 155 2.29 9.81 -2.58
C VAL A 155 3.62 10.29 -2.01
N ALA A 156 3.99 11.52 -2.35
CA ALA A 156 5.22 12.13 -1.90
C ALA A 156 4.99 13.42 -1.10
N PRO A 157 5.90 13.77 -0.15
CA PRO A 157 5.81 15.00 0.61
C PRO A 157 5.79 16.26 -0.29
N PRO A 158 5.22 17.39 0.16
CA PRO A 158 5.11 18.61 -0.65
C PRO A 158 6.43 19.16 -1.17
N ARG A 159 7.55 18.83 -0.52
CA ARG A 159 8.90 19.30 -0.89
C ARG A 159 9.52 18.50 -2.03
N GLU A 160 9.02 17.31 -2.32
CA GLU A 160 9.50 16.42 -3.38
C GLU A 160 8.73 16.69 -4.67
N VAL A 161 9.21 17.66 -5.42
CA VAL A 161 8.54 18.15 -6.63
C VAL A 161 9.22 17.55 -7.88
N PHE A 162 8.43 16.79 -8.64
CA PHE A 162 8.83 16.23 -9.93
C PHE A 162 7.88 16.70 -11.03
N GLU A 163 8.40 16.94 -12.22
CA GLU A 163 7.61 17.39 -13.37
C GLU A 163 7.05 16.19 -14.16
N ALA A 164 5.88 16.38 -14.79
CA ALA A 164 5.38 15.40 -15.75
C ALA A 164 6.37 15.21 -16.89
N GLY A 165 6.66 13.95 -17.22
CA GLY A 165 7.68 13.61 -18.19
C GLY A 165 9.11 13.51 -17.65
N GLN A 166 9.38 13.88 -16.40
CA GLN A 166 10.68 13.78 -15.76
C GLN A 166 11.07 12.32 -15.53
N ASN A 167 12.34 11.99 -15.80
CA ASN A 167 12.90 10.71 -15.40
C ASN A 167 13.20 10.71 -13.90
N VAL A 168 12.87 9.61 -13.25
CA VAL A 168 13.02 9.40 -11.80
C VAL A 168 13.48 7.99 -11.51
N TRP A 169 13.93 7.75 -10.31
CA TRP A 169 14.13 6.43 -9.75
C TRP A 169 12.98 6.12 -8.78
N ILE A 170 12.34 4.96 -8.98
CA ILE A 170 11.20 4.48 -8.20
C ILE A 170 11.73 3.49 -7.18
N GLY A 171 11.68 3.85 -5.91
CA GLY A 171 12.10 2.98 -4.81
C GLY A 171 10.94 2.11 -4.34
N LEU A 172 11.11 0.80 -4.41
CA LEU A 172 10.20 -0.20 -3.86
C LEU A 172 10.89 -0.93 -2.71
N ALA A 173 10.18 -1.07 -1.60
CA ALA A 173 10.60 -1.84 -0.43
C ALA A 173 9.81 -3.15 -0.38
N PRO A 174 10.41 -4.29 -0.79
CA PRO A 174 9.72 -5.58 -0.84
C PRO A 174 9.10 -6.00 0.50
N GLU A 175 9.73 -5.61 1.62
CA GLU A 175 9.25 -5.83 2.98
C GLU A 175 7.97 -5.06 3.33
N GLN A 176 7.59 -4.07 2.52
CA GLN A 176 6.36 -3.28 2.64
C GLN A 176 5.29 -3.66 1.60
N MET A 177 5.55 -4.72 0.86
CA MET A 177 4.62 -5.28 -0.12
C MET A 177 3.88 -6.46 0.50
N THR A 178 2.55 -6.36 0.61
CA THR A 178 1.72 -7.42 1.19
C THR A 178 1.21 -8.34 0.10
N ALA A 179 1.53 -9.64 0.20
CA ALA A 179 1.00 -10.65 -0.70
C ALA A 179 -0.45 -10.99 -0.33
N LEU A 180 -1.38 -10.81 -1.27
CA LEU A 180 -2.80 -11.07 -1.06
C LEU A 180 -3.16 -12.55 -1.31
N ALA A 181 -4.22 -12.99 -0.63
CA ALA A 181 -4.80 -14.32 -0.83
C ALA A 181 -5.70 -14.35 -2.07
#